data_01ce0611d15e82e65232a99508a14bd1
#
_entry.id   01ce0611d15e82e65232a99508a14bd1
#
_cell.length_a   1.000
_cell.length_b   1.000
_cell.length_c   1.000
_cell.angle_alpha   90.00
_cell.angle_beta   90.00
_cell.angle_gamma   90.00
#
_symmetry.space_group_name_H-M   'P 1'
#
loop_
_entity.id
_entity.type
_entity.pdbx_description
1 polymer ?
#
loop_
_entity_poly.entity_id
_entity_poly.type
_entity_poly.pdbx_seq_one_letter_code
_entity_poly.pdbx_strand_id
1 'polypeptide(L)'
;MVTVAGAGAMGCRFGAALYDAGHDVLLLDGWAEHVGAINADGLKITDERGTRIVRVPARPFPAKGRADLVIVFGKATQTAGIASGCEDPFGTDCMVLTLQNGLGNIEILQAHVPPERLLAGTTTLGTELLGPGHIRALGSGETVFGPLAAGRKREAARVRQALAEAGLAVRACSDPLVAIWAKVAFNCVMNSLCALASIPVSALALYDGFDSLAGSILDEIAEAAAADGVAVDTGAVLAVMKAQFSPSASGDHLASTLQDLMNGRPTEIEHLNGAVAARAAAHGIAAPVNDTITRLTGLLEATWPRRVNSLHPDTQ
;
A
#
# COMPACT_ATOMS: atom_id res chain seq x y z
N MET A 1 -22.21 6.18 -6.76
CA MET A 1 -21.34 6.79 -5.73
C MET A 1 -20.14 5.89 -5.46
N VAL A 2 -18.95 6.45 -5.42
CA VAL A 2 -17.70 5.78 -5.02
C VAL A 2 -17.28 6.31 -3.64
N THR A 3 -16.99 5.41 -2.71
CA THR A 3 -16.43 5.77 -1.40
C THR A 3 -14.98 5.33 -1.33
N VAL A 4 -14.08 6.24 -0.97
CA VAL A 4 -12.67 5.92 -0.71
C VAL A 4 -12.45 5.91 0.79
N ALA A 5 -12.22 4.72 1.34
CA ALA A 5 -12.06 4.46 2.76
C ALA A 5 -10.57 4.40 3.13
N GLY A 6 -10.13 5.38 3.91
CA GLY A 6 -8.73 5.69 4.17
C GLY A 6 -8.23 6.74 3.17
N ALA A 7 -8.62 8.00 3.38
CA ALA A 7 -8.24 9.12 2.54
C ALA A 7 -6.82 9.65 2.88
N GLY A 8 -5.89 8.77 3.19
CA GLY A 8 -4.47 9.10 3.25
C GLY A 8 -3.93 9.49 1.87
N ALA A 9 -2.60 9.43 1.69
CA ALA A 9 -1.97 9.86 0.44
C ALA A 9 -2.56 9.17 -0.81
N MET A 10 -2.62 7.84 -0.83
CA MET A 10 -3.13 7.07 -1.97
C MET A 10 -4.64 7.23 -2.14
N GLY A 11 -5.40 7.18 -1.05
CA GLY A 11 -6.85 7.37 -1.10
C GLY A 11 -7.24 8.74 -1.68
N CYS A 12 -6.55 9.80 -1.28
CA CYS A 12 -6.72 11.13 -1.84
C CYS A 12 -6.39 11.17 -3.35
N ARG A 13 -5.30 10.52 -3.80
CA ARG A 13 -4.93 10.48 -5.21
C ARG A 13 -6.01 9.81 -6.06
N PHE A 14 -6.49 8.64 -5.65
CA PHE A 14 -7.54 7.91 -6.36
C PHE A 14 -8.89 8.63 -6.32
N GLY A 15 -9.28 9.11 -5.14
CA GLY A 15 -10.54 9.83 -4.99
C GLY A 15 -10.60 11.11 -5.80
N ALA A 16 -9.51 11.88 -5.84
CA ALA A 16 -9.43 13.07 -6.66
C ALA A 16 -9.49 12.75 -8.16
N ALA A 17 -8.78 11.70 -8.61
CA ALA A 17 -8.81 11.29 -10.00
C ALA A 17 -10.22 10.88 -10.45
N LEU A 18 -10.92 10.10 -9.64
CA LEU A 18 -12.30 9.70 -9.91
C LEU A 18 -13.26 10.89 -9.87
N TYR A 19 -13.09 11.82 -8.94
CA TYR A 19 -13.91 13.03 -8.84
C TYR A 19 -13.73 13.94 -10.06
N ASP A 20 -12.49 14.15 -10.51
CA ASP A 20 -12.19 14.92 -11.71
C ASP A 20 -12.75 14.27 -12.99
N ALA A 21 -12.89 12.93 -13.02
CA ALA A 21 -13.55 12.20 -14.09
C ALA A 21 -15.10 12.27 -14.04
N GLY A 22 -15.66 12.99 -13.06
CA GLY A 22 -17.11 13.22 -12.95
C GLY A 22 -17.86 12.17 -12.14
N HIS A 23 -17.16 11.28 -11.43
CA HIS A 23 -17.81 10.35 -10.51
C HIS A 23 -18.28 11.07 -9.23
N ASP A 24 -19.38 10.61 -8.65
CA ASP A 24 -19.81 10.99 -7.31
C ASP A 24 -18.91 10.27 -6.29
N VAL A 25 -18.01 11.02 -5.61
CA VAL A 25 -16.96 10.50 -4.74
C VAL A 25 -17.09 11.06 -3.33
N LEU A 26 -16.92 10.18 -2.34
CA LEU A 26 -16.79 10.54 -0.94
C LEU A 26 -15.47 9.99 -0.38
N LEU A 27 -14.64 10.86 0.21
CA LEU A 27 -13.46 10.47 0.96
C LEU A 27 -13.82 10.23 2.42
N LEU A 28 -13.31 9.13 3.02
CA LEU A 28 -13.47 8.82 4.43
C LEU A 28 -12.10 8.70 5.09
N ASP A 29 -11.91 9.37 6.22
CA ASP A 29 -10.71 9.25 7.03
C ASP A 29 -10.99 9.42 8.51
N GLY A 30 -10.15 8.83 9.37
CA GLY A 30 -10.22 8.99 10.82
C GLY A 30 -9.53 10.26 11.33
N TRP A 31 -8.72 10.92 10.50
CA TRP A 31 -7.97 12.12 10.87
C TRP A 31 -8.82 13.37 10.66
N ALA A 32 -9.45 13.84 11.75
CA ALA A 32 -10.40 14.95 11.70
C ALA A 32 -9.83 16.24 11.10
N GLU A 33 -8.57 16.58 11.40
CA GLU A 33 -7.90 17.76 10.85
C GLU A 33 -7.75 17.66 9.32
N HIS A 34 -7.39 16.47 8.82
CA HIS A 34 -7.27 16.22 7.38
C HIS A 34 -8.62 16.36 6.66
N VAL A 35 -9.67 15.75 7.23
CA VAL A 35 -11.04 15.87 6.73
C VAL A 35 -11.51 17.33 6.75
N GLY A 36 -11.23 18.05 7.84
CA GLY A 36 -11.56 19.47 7.98
C GLY A 36 -10.88 20.33 6.92
N ALA A 37 -9.58 20.13 6.69
CA ALA A 37 -8.81 20.86 5.68
C ALA A 37 -9.33 20.60 4.24
N ILE A 38 -9.64 19.34 3.90
CA ILE A 38 -10.22 19.00 2.58
C ILE A 38 -11.56 19.72 2.37
N ASN A 39 -12.44 19.75 3.39
CA ASN A 39 -13.75 20.38 3.24
C ASN A 39 -13.69 21.92 3.20
N ALA A 40 -12.74 22.53 3.92
CA ALA A 40 -12.60 23.98 3.97
C ALA A 40 -11.93 24.52 2.69
N ASP A 41 -10.77 23.97 2.35
CA ASP A 41 -9.89 24.54 1.32
C ASP A 41 -9.88 23.71 0.02
N GLY A 42 -10.42 22.51 0.03
CA GLY A 42 -10.27 21.48 -1.00
C GLY A 42 -8.99 20.67 -0.81
N LEU A 43 -8.94 19.51 -1.45
CA LEU A 43 -7.76 18.66 -1.49
C LEU A 43 -6.69 19.29 -2.41
N LYS A 44 -5.56 19.66 -1.83
CA LYS A 44 -4.41 20.20 -2.55
C LYS A 44 -3.54 19.06 -3.08
N ILE A 45 -3.27 19.06 -4.37
CA ILE A 45 -2.45 18.05 -5.04
C ILE A 45 -1.29 18.76 -5.75
N THR A 46 -0.07 18.40 -5.38
CA THR A 46 1.14 18.85 -6.05
C THR A 46 1.72 17.72 -6.89
N ASP A 47 2.05 17.96 -8.13
CA ASP A 47 2.73 17.04 -9.04
C ASP A 47 3.75 17.80 -9.90
N GLU A 48 4.35 17.15 -10.89
CA GLU A 48 5.33 17.73 -11.82
C GLU A 48 4.77 18.92 -12.64
N ARG A 49 3.45 19.01 -12.79
CA ARG A 49 2.77 20.09 -13.53
C ARG A 49 2.45 21.29 -12.67
N GLY A 50 2.62 21.16 -11.35
CA GLY A 50 2.34 22.21 -10.38
C GLY A 50 1.37 21.78 -9.28
N THR A 51 0.64 22.74 -8.74
CA THR A 51 -0.31 22.51 -7.65
C THR A 51 -1.72 22.86 -8.10
N ARG A 52 -2.68 21.95 -7.81
CA ARG A 52 -4.10 22.15 -8.06
C ARG A 52 -4.95 21.83 -6.83
N ILE A 53 -6.19 22.28 -6.82
CA ILE A 53 -7.14 22.01 -5.75
C ILE A 53 -8.35 21.26 -6.31
N VAL A 54 -8.73 20.17 -5.62
CA VAL A 54 -9.91 19.36 -5.96
C VAL A 54 -10.92 19.46 -4.80
N ARG A 55 -12.15 19.85 -5.10
CA ARG A 55 -13.19 20.04 -4.07
C ARG A 55 -14.02 18.76 -3.87
N VAL A 56 -13.34 17.65 -3.65
CA VAL A 56 -13.96 16.36 -3.33
C VAL A 56 -14.45 16.38 -1.88
N PRO A 57 -15.70 15.93 -1.58
CA PRO A 57 -16.21 15.90 -0.22
C PRO A 57 -15.49 14.83 0.62
N ALA A 58 -15.28 15.14 1.90
CA ALA A 58 -14.68 14.25 2.87
C ALA A 58 -15.50 14.16 4.16
N ARG A 59 -15.51 12.99 4.82
CA ARG A 59 -16.20 12.77 6.10
C ARG A 59 -15.37 11.89 7.04
N PRO A 60 -15.56 11.99 8.35
CA PRO A 60 -14.99 11.02 9.29
C PRO A 60 -15.74 9.68 9.24
N PHE A 61 -15.10 8.63 9.74
CA PHE A 61 -15.79 7.38 10.08
C PHE A 61 -16.70 7.56 11.33
N PRO A 62 -17.79 6.77 11.48
CA PRO A 62 -18.35 5.83 10.52
C PRO A 62 -19.11 6.55 9.38
N ALA A 63 -19.11 5.94 8.19
CA ALA A 63 -19.86 6.47 7.07
C ALA A 63 -21.31 5.95 7.08
N LYS A 64 -22.22 6.80 6.58
CA LYS A 64 -23.62 6.44 6.35
C LYS A 64 -23.94 6.55 4.85
N GLY A 65 -24.85 5.71 4.40
CA GLY A 65 -25.31 5.69 3.02
C GLY A 65 -24.66 4.60 2.18
N ARG A 66 -25.24 4.31 1.03
CA ARG A 66 -24.82 3.23 0.12
C ARG A 66 -23.74 3.70 -0.83
N ALA A 67 -22.82 2.81 -1.18
CA ALA A 67 -21.86 2.98 -2.25
C ALA A 67 -22.03 1.88 -3.30
N ASP A 68 -21.71 2.16 -4.54
CA ASP A 68 -21.60 1.16 -5.61
C ASP A 68 -20.20 0.51 -5.59
N LEU A 69 -19.21 1.29 -5.15
CA LEU A 69 -17.83 0.89 -5.00
C LEU A 69 -17.24 1.50 -3.73
N VAL A 70 -16.58 0.68 -2.91
CA VAL A 70 -15.67 1.15 -1.85
C VAL A 70 -14.24 0.78 -2.22
N ILE A 71 -13.33 1.75 -2.21
CA ILE A 71 -11.90 1.51 -2.37
C ILE A 71 -11.22 1.70 -1.02
N VAL A 72 -10.51 0.67 -0.55
CA VAL A 72 -9.86 0.66 0.76
C VAL A 72 -8.37 0.94 0.61
N PHE A 73 -7.88 2.02 1.29
CA PHE A 73 -6.49 2.50 1.23
C PHE A 73 -5.83 2.76 2.59
N GLY A 74 -6.51 2.55 3.69
CA GLY A 74 -5.89 2.73 5.02
C GLY A 74 -4.67 1.81 5.19
N LYS A 75 -3.81 2.12 6.14
CA LYS A 75 -2.74 1.20 6.54
C LYS A 75 -3.34 -0.13 6.98
N ALA A 76 -2.61 -1.23 6.81
CA ALA A 76 -3.05 -2.57 7.17
C ALA A 76 -3.50 -2.66 8.64
N THR A 77 -2.84 -1.94 9.55
CA THR A 77 -3.23 -1.83 10.97
C THR A 77 -4.62 -1.19 11.20
N GLN A 78 -5.15 -0.48 10.21
CA GLN A 78 -6.43 0.23 10.31
C GLN A 78 -7.58 -0.53 9.63
N THR A 79 -7.31 -1.62 8.92
CA THR A 79 -8.28 -2.32 8.06
C THR A 79 -9.53 -2.75 8.82
N ALA A 80 -9.39 -3.29 10.03
CA ALA A 80 -10.53 -3.70 10.85
C ALA A 80 -11.43 -2.50 11.23
N GLY A 81 -10.82 -1.39 11.64
CA GLY A 81 -11.56 -0.15 11.97
C GLY A 81 -12.24 0.46 10.75
N ILE A 82 -11.59 0.43 9.59
CA ILE A 82 -12.17 0.89 8.32
C ILE A 82 -13.35 0.01 7.92
N ALA A 83 -13.21 -1.31 8.00
CA ALA A 83 -14.27 -2.25 7.66
C ALA A 83 -15.51 -2.03 8.52
N SER A 84 -15.35 -1.94 9.85
CA SER A 84 -16.46 -1.64 10.77
C SER A 84 -17.06 -0.25 10.52
N GLY A 85 -16.23 0.74 10.16
CA GLY A 85 -16.70 2.10 9.84
C GLY A 85 -17.42 2.23 8.50
N CYS A 86 -17.37 1.20 7.65
CA CYS A 86 -17.95 1.14 6.31
C CYS A 86 -19.12 0.14 6.19
N GLU A 87 -19.71 -0.36 7.27
CA GLU A 87 -20.81 -1.34 7.21
C GLU A 87 -21.98 -0.86 6.32
N ASP A 88 -22.44 0.39 6.48
CA ASP A 88 -23.46 0.98 5.61
C ASP A 88 -23.02 1.08 4.14
N PRO A 89 -21.84 1.65 3.81
CA PRO A 89 -21.33 1.70 2.45
C PRO A 89 -21.15 0.32 1.81
N PHE A 90 -20.80 -0.70 2.58
CA PHE A 90 -20.64 -2.05 2.05
C PHE A 90 -21.94 -2.70 1.59
N GLY A 91 -23.12 -2.25 1.98
CA GLY A 91 -24.44 -2.65 1.49
C GLY A 91 -24.52 -3.99 0.70
N THR A 92 -25.68 -4.38 0.23
CA THR A 92 -25.84 -5.72 -0.39
C THR A 92 -25.20 -5.88 -1.78
N ASP A 93 -25.03 -4.79 -2.53
CA ASP A 93 -24.58 -4.84 -3.94
C ASP A 93 -23.25 -4.10 -4.19
N CYS A 94 -22.64 -3.53 -3.15
CA CYS A 94 -21.40 -2.78 -3.25
C CYS A 94 -20.22 -3.70 -3.61
N MET A 95 -19.41 -3.29 -4.58
CA MET A 95 -18.10 -3.88 -4.82
C MET A 95 -17.06 -3.23 -3.90
N VAL A 96 -16.15 -4.02 -3.37
CA VAL A 96 -15.06 -3.52 -2.51
C VAL A 96 -13.74 -3.86 -3.17
N LEU A 97 -12.91 -2.84 -3.38
CA LEU A 97 -11.56 -2.99 -3.91
C LEU A 97 -10.54 -2.65 -2.83
N THR A 98 -9.67 -3.59 -2.47
CA THR A 98 -8.50 -3.27 -1.65
C THR A 98 -7.23 -3.21 -2.50
N LEU A 99 -6.47 -2.14 -2.30
CA LEU A 99 -5.15 -1.90 -2.89
C LEU A 99 -4.11 -1.64 -1.79
N GLN A 100 -4.41 -2.10 -0.58
CA GLN A 100 -3.53 -1.93 0.58
C GLN A 100 -2.26 -2.78 0.45
N ASN A 101 -1.17 -2.29 1.03
CA ASN A 101 0.07 -3.06 1.13
C ASN A 101 -0.06 -4.17 2.18
N GLY A 102 0.76 -5.21 2.03
CA GLY A 102 0.88 -6.30 3.00
C GLY A 102 -0.19 -7.38 2.88
N LEU A 103 -0.09 -8.34 3.76
CA LEU A 103 -0.99 -9.50 3.88
C LEU A 103 -1.95 -9.30 5.05
N GLY A 104 -3.06 -10.07 5.05
CA GLY A 104 -4.07 -10.04 6.12
C GLY A 104 -5.26 -9.11 5.86
N ASN A 105 -5.14 -8.14 4.95
CA ASN A 105 -6.23 -7.19 4.66
C ASN A 105 -7.46 -7.87 4.05
N ILE A 106 -7.24 -8.84 3.18
CA ILE A 106 -8.32 -9.59 2.49
C ILE A 106 -9.15 -10.35 3.51
N GLU A 107 -8.51 -11.07 4.40
CA GLU A 107 -9.15 -11.90 5.42
C GLU A 107 -10.00 -11.05 6.37
N ILE A 108 -9.51 -9.87 6.76
CA ILE A 108 -10.27 -8.92 7.57
C ILE A 108 -11.52 -8.43 6.80
N LEU A 109 -11.36 -8.05 5.53
CA LEU A 109 -12.48 -7.57 4.73
C LEU A 109 -13.51 -8.67 4.45
N GLN A 110 -13.09 -9.93 4.31
CA GLN A 110 -13.98 -11.08 4.11
C GLN A 110 -14.91 -11.36 5.30
N ALA A 111 -14.57 -10.88 6.50
CA ALA A 111 -15.47 -10.93 7.64
C ALA A 111 -16.69 -9.99 7.49
N HIS A 112 -16.62 -8.99 6.61
CA HIS A 112 -17.65 -7.97 6.39
C HIS A 112 -18.30 -8.05 4.99
N VAL A 113 -17.57 -8.59 4.01
CA VAL A 113 -17.97 -8.59 2.61
C VAL A 113 -17.72 -9.97 2.00
N PRO A 114 -18.69 -10.59 1.36
CA PRO A 114 -18.50 -11.92 0.73
C PRO A 114 -17.46 -11.83 -0.41
N PRO A 115 -16.69 -12.92 -0.62
CA PRO A 115 -15.57 -12.94 -1.60
C PRO A 115 -15.98 -12.54 -3.03
N GLU A 116 -17.22 -12.80 -3.41
CA GLU A 116 -17.75 -12.46 -4.75
C GLU A 116 -17.83 -10.96 -5.00
N ARG A 117 -17.83 -10.14 -3.93
CA ARG A 117 -17.84 -8.67 -4.01
C ARG A 117 -16.49 -8.05 -3.75
N LEU A 118 -15.47 -8.86 -3.45
CA LEU A 118 -14.12 -8.39 -3.20
C LEU A 118 -13.28 -8.43 -4.47
N LEU A 119 -12.66 -7.30 -4.75
CA LEU A 119 -11.56 -7.13 -5.67
C LEU A 119 -10.30 -6.84 -4.85
N ALA A 120 -9.20 -7.43 -5.23
CA ALA A 120 -7.93 -7.20 -4.57
C ALA A 120 -6.82 -6.96 -5.58
N GLY A 121 -5.79 -6.26 -5.15
CA GLY A 121 -4.67 -5.98 -6.03
C GLY A 121 -3.61 -5.09 -5.41
N THR A 122 -2.80 -4.52 -6.27
CA THR A 122 -1.69 -3.65 -5.87
C THR A 122 -1.59 -2.44 -6.76
N THR A 123 -0.91 -1.40 -6.26
CA THR A 123 -0.53 -0.24 -7.08
C THR A 123 0.94 0.10 -6.87
N THR A 124 1.61 0.50 -7.94
CA THR A 124 2.99 1.02 -7.91
C THR A 124 3.05 2.54 -7.96
N LEU A 125 1.88 3.21 -7.92
CA LEU A 125 1.82 4.66 -7.82
C LEU A 125 2.46 5.14 -6.52
N GLY A 126 3.27 6.18 -6.58
CA GLY A 126 3.84 6.87 -5.44
C GLY A 126 3.00 8.08 -5.04
N THR A 127 2.76 8.28 -3.75
CA THR A 127 2.09 9.48 -3.25
C THR A 127 2.55 9.76 -1.82
N GLU A 128 2.86 11.00 -1.54
CA GLU A 128 3.25 11.48 -0.21
C GLU A 128 2.14 12.32 0.40
N LEU A 129 1.92 12.18 1.70
CA LEU A 129 1.05 13.06 2.48
C LEU A 129 1.92 14.17 3.09
N LEU A 130 1.77 15.39 2.58
CA LEU A 130 2.56 16.54 2.99
C LEU A 130 2.00 17.24 4.23
N GLY A 131 0.72 17.03 4.52
CA GLY A 131 0.01 17.59 5.66
C GLY A 131 -1.50 17.46 5.50
N PRO A 132 -2.28 18.00 6.43
CA PRO A 132 -3.73 17.99 6.33
C PRO A 132 -4.22 18.58 5.01
N GLY A 133 -5.02 17.82 4.24
CA GLY A 133 -5.58 18.25 2.96
C GLY A 133 -4.55 18.44 1.83
N HIS A 134 -3.30 17.96 1.98
CA HIS A 134 -2.26 18.17 0.96
C HIS A 134 -1.46 16.91 0.67
N ILE A 135 -1.46 16.48 -0.59
CA ILE A 135 -0.67 15.35 -1.09
C ILE A 135 0.28 15.78 -2.21
N ARG A 136 1.36 15.01 -2.38
CA ARG A 136 2.23 15.06 -3.55
C ARG A 136 2.11 13.76 -4.32
N ALA A 137 1.64 13.83 -5.57
CA ALA A 137 1.62 12.71 -6.49
C ALA A 137 2.99 12.55 -7.16
N LEU A 138 3.58 11.38 -7.06
CA LEU A 138 4.91 11.09 -7.60
C LEU A 138 4.79 10.20 -8.83
N GLY A 139 5.51 10.58 -9.87
CA GLY A 139 5.74 9.79 -11.08
C GLY A 139 4.52 9.07 -11.66
N SER A 140 4.79 8.06 -12.44
CA SER A 140 3.83 7.12 -13.04
C SER A 140 3.89 5.76 -12.35
N GLY A 141 2.81 5.00 -12.43
CA GLY A 141 2.73 3.64 -11.91
C GLY A 141 1.46 2.96 -12.40
N GLU A 142 1.40 1.65 -12.23
CA GLU A 142 0.27 0.83 -12.64
C GLU A 142 -0.50 0.30 -11.43
N THR A 143 -1.80 0.16 -11.57
CA THR A 143 -2.66 -0.56 -10.62
C THR A 143 -3.09 -1.88 -11.25
N VAL A 144 -2.84 -2.99 -10.56
CA VAL A 144 -3.19 -4.34 -11.03
C VAL A 144 -4.14 -4.95 -10.02
N PHE A 145 -5.33 -5.36 -10.46
CA PHE A 145 -6.29 -6.00 -9.58
C PHE A 145 -7.21 -6.98 -10.31
N GLY A 146 -7.85 -7.84 -9.55
CA GLY A 146 -8.80 -8.82 -10.05
C GLY A 146 -9.80 -9.26 -8.97
N PRO A 147 -10.85 -10.02 -9.36
CA PRO A 147 -11.81 -10.58 -8.42
C PRO A 147 -11.18 -11.72 -7.63
N LEU A 148 -11.53 -11.82 -6.33
CA LEU A 148 -11.12 -12.96 -5.49
C LEU A 148 -11.95 -14.22 -5.77
N ALA A 149 -13.16 -14.08 -6.26
CA ALA A 149 -14.02 -15.21 -6.63
C ALA A 149 -14.49 -15.13 -8.07
N ALA A 150 -14.82 -16.28 -8.65
CA ALA A 150 -15.40 -16.35 -9.98
C ALA A 150 -16.80 -15.70 -10.02
N GLY A 151 -17.20 -15.21 -11.20
CA GLY A 151 -18.57 -14.76 -11.45
C GLY A 151 -18.79 -13.25 -11.54
N ARG A 152 -17.87 -12.41 -11.06
CA ARG A 152 -17.99 -10.93 -11.05
C ARG A 152 -17.08 -10.22 -12.07
N LYS A 153 -16.82 -10.86 -13.20
CA LYS A 153 -15.96 -10.29 -14.26
C LYS A 153 -16.48 -8.98 -14.83
N ARG A 154 -17.82 -8.82 -14.93
CA ARG A 154 -18.44 -7.60 -15.45
C ARG A 154 -18.26 -6.44 -14.48
N GLU A 155 -18.47 -6.66 -13.21
CA GLU A 155 -18.30 -5.66 -12.15
C GLU A 155 -16.84 -5.25 -12.04
N ALA A 156 -15.91 -6.20 -12.03
CA ALA A 156 -14.47 -5.92 -12.07
C ALA A 156 -14.07 -5.10 -13.30
N ALA A 157 -14.66 -5.39 -14.47
CA ALA A 157 -14.43 -4.63 -15.69
C ALA A 157 -14.96 -3.19 -15.58
N ARG A 158 -16.12 -2.96 -14.96
CA ARG A 158 -16.67 -1.61 -14.71
C ARG A 158 -15.77 -0.80 -13.78
N VAL A 159 -15.29 -1.41 -12.69
CA VAL A 159 -14.33 -0.76 -11.78
C VAL A 159 -13.05 -0.38 -12.52
N ARG A 160 -12.50 -1.31 -13.32
CA ARG A 160 -11.33 -1.04 -14.15
C ARG A 160 -11.56 0.10 -15.14
N GLN A 161 -12.72 0.12 -15.79
CA GLN A 161 -13.08 1.18 -16.73
C GLN A 161 -13.16 2.54 -16.03
N ALA A 162 -13.83 2.63 -14.88
CA ALA A 162 -13.94 3.87 -14.11
C ALA A 162 -12.56 4.41 -13.69
N LEU A 163 -11.66 3.55 -13.24
CA LEU A 163 -10.29 3.94 -12.88
C LEU A 163 -9.48 4.38 -14.12
N ALA A 164 -9.65 3.71 -15.26
CA ALA A 164 -8.98 4.07 -16.51
C ALA A 164 -9.49 5.43 -17.07
N GLU A 165 -10.80 5.66 -17.03
CA GLU A 165 -11.42 6.95 -17.40
C GLU A 165 -10.97 8.09 -16.48
N ALA A 166 -10.64 7.79 -15.23
CA ALA A 166 -10.01 8.72 -14.29
C ALA A 166 -8.51 8.96 -14.56
N GLY A 167 -7.94 8.42 -15.63
CA GLY A 167 -6.54 8.61 -16.00
C GLY A 167 -5.55 7.76 -15.22
N LEU A 168 -6.03 6.76 -14.48
CA LEU A 168 -5.17 5.83 -13.76
C LEU A 168 -4.79 4.66 -14.70
N ALA A 169 -3.50 4.33 -14.75
CA ALA A 169 -3.06 3.14 -15.47
C ALA A 169 -3.49 1.88 -14.71
N VAL A 170 -4.39 1.10 -15.31
CA VAL A 170 -4.98 -0.08 -14.66
C VAL A 170 -4.94 -1.30 -15.58
N ARG A 171 -4.58 -2.44 -15.00
CA ARG A 171 -4.56 -3.74 -15.65
C ARG A 171 -5.34 -4.76 -14.83
N ALA A 172 -6.14 -5.55 -15.50
CA ALA A 172 -6.80 -6.69 -14.88
C ALA A 172 -5.81 -7.85 -14.71
N CYS A 173 -5.94 -8.60 -13.61
CA CYS A 173 -5.29 -9.89 -13.44
C CYS A 173 -6.32 -10.98 -13.14
N SER A 174 -5.97 -12.21 -13.50
CA SER A 174 -6.80 -13.39 -13.23
C SER A 174 -6.63 -13.89 -11.80
N ASP A 175 -5.45 -13.67 -11.23
CA ASP A 175 -5.12 -14.05 -9.87
C ASP A 175 -4.49 -12.86 -9.13
N PRO A 176 -5.27 -12.14 -8.33
CA PRO A 176 -4.78 -11.00 -7.59
C PRO A 176 -3.81 -11.38 -6.47
N LEU A 177 -3.87 -12.62 -5.96
CA LEU A 177 -2.96 -13.06 -4.89
C LEU A 177 -1.52 -13.14 -5.38
N VAL A 178 -1.29 -13.59 -6.62
CA VAL A 178 0.06 -13.57 -7.21
C VAL A 178 0.63 -12.15 -7.26
N ALA A 179 -0.17 -11.17 -7.68
CA ALA A 179 0.27 -9.77 -7.72
C ALA A 179 0.56 -9.20 -6.32
N ILE A 180 -0.27 -9.56 -5.33
CA ILE A 180 -0.10 -9.13 -3.94
C ILE A 180 1.16 -9.74 -3.34
N TRP A 181 1.35 -11.06 -3.49
CA TRP A 181 2.54 -11.74 -2.97
C TRP A 181 3.84 -11.24 -3.62
N ALA A 182 3.83 -10.99 -4.94
CA ALA A 182 4.98 -10.38 -5.62
C ALA A 182 5.31 -8.98 -5.08
N LYS A 183 4.28 -8.16 -4.80
CA LYS A 183 4.46 -6.84 -4.19
C LYS A 183 4.96 -6.95 -2.75
N VAL A 184 4.43 -7.90 -1.97
CA VAL A 184 4.90 -8.18 -0.61
C VAL A 184 6.37 -8.60 -0.64
N ALA A 185 6.75 -9.51 -1.54
CA ALA A 185 8.13 -9.93 -1.71
C ALA A 185 9.06 -8.75 -2.02
N PHE A 186 8.65 -7.88 -2.95
CA PHE A 186 9.37 -6.63 -3.23
C PHE A 186 9.51 -5.75 -1.97
N ASN A 187 8.43 -5.52 -1.24
CA ASN A 187 8.44 -4.65 -0.06
C ASN A 187 9.22 -5.26 1.09
N CYS A 188 9.14 -6.57 1.33
CA CYS A 188 9.87 -7.27 2.38
C CYS A 188 11.40 -7.14 2.23
N VAL A 189 11.89 -7.07 1.00
CA VAL A 189 13.32 -6.83 0.74
C VAL A 189 13.62 -5.34 0.76
N MET A 190 13.01 -4.58 -0.16
CA MET A 190 13.41 -3.20 -0.41
C MET A 190 13.09 -2.27 0.76
N ASN A 191 11.88 -2.34 1.30
CA ASN A 191 11.48 -1.42 2.37
C ASN A 191 12.21 -1.71 3.67
N SER A 192 12.37 -3.00 3.99
CA SER A 192 13.00 -3.41 5.25
C SER A 192 14.50 -3.14 5.25
N LEU A 193 15.21 -3.49 4.17
CA LEU A 193 16.65 -3.25 4.09
C LEU A 193 16.98 -1.75 4.06
N CYS A 194 16.21 -0.95 3.31
CA CYS A 194 16.37 0.51 3.30
C CYS A 194 16.12 1.11 4.69
N ALA A 195 15.11 0.61 5.42
CA ALA A 195 14.79 1.09 6.76
C ALA A 195 15.89 0.74 7.77
N LEU A 196 16.33 -0.53 7.79
CA LEU A 196 17.36 -1.02 8.71
C LEU A 196 18.70 -0.33 8.47
N ALA A 197 19.09 -0.14 7.22
CA ALA A 197 20.33 0.54 6.87
C ALA A 197 20.21 2.08 6.86
N SER A 198 19.00 2.64 6.94
CA SER A 198 18.71 4.07 6.82
C SER A 198 19.26 4.69 5.52
N ILE A 199 19.05 4.03 4.39
CA ILE A 199 19.56 4.42 3.06
C ILE A 199 18.43 4.56 2.03
N PRO A 200 18.63 5.35 0.96
CA PRO A 200 17.73 5.37 -0.18
C PRO A 200 17.81 4.05 -0.97
N VAL A 201 16.79 3.81 -1.80
CA VAL A 201 16.67 2.58 -2.60
C VAL A 201 17.88 2.35 -3.50
N SER A 202 18.39 3.40 -4.16
CA SER A 202 19.55 3.30 -5.06
C SER A 202 20.83 2.82 -4.36
N ALA A 203 20.98 3.11 -3.07
CA ALA A 203 22.18 2.76 -2.32
C ALA A 203 22.33 1.24 -2.07
N LEU A 204 21.24 0.47 -2.18
CA LEU A 204 21.31 -1.00 -2.09
C LEU A 204 22.22 -1.61 -3.17
N ALA A 205 22.35 -0.94 -4.32
CA ALA A 205 23.23 -1.35 -5.41
C ALA A 205 24.73 -1.33 -5.03
N LEU A 206 25.11 -0.61 -3.98
CA LEU A 206 26.50 -0.51 -3.53
C LEU A 206 26.96 -1.74 -2.75
N TYR A 207 26.04 -2.63 -2.38
CA TYR A 207 26.35 -3.82 -1.61
C TYR A 207 26.42 -5.05 -2.52
N ASP A 208 27.62 -5.58 -2.76
CA ASP A 208 27.87 -6.74 -3.63
C ASP A 208 27.12 -8.00 -3.16
N GLY A 209 26.81 -8.12 -1.87
CA GLY A 209 26.05 -9.22 -1.28
C GLY A 209 24.53 -9.10 -1.42
N PHE A 210 24.00 -8.08 -2.13
CA PHE A 210 22.55 -7.81 -2.20
C PHE A 210 21.77 -9.03 -2.73
N ASP A 211 22.22 -9.66 -3.82
CA ASP A 211 21.49 -10.79 -4.41
C ASP A 211 21.38 -11.98 -3.44
N SER A 212 22.43 -12.27 -2.67
CA SER A 212 22.41 -13.34 -1.66
C SER A 212 21.48 -13.00 -0.50
N LEU A 213 21.52 -11.77 0.00
CA LEU A 213 20.67 -11.32 1.09
C LEU A 213 19.19 -11.29 0.69
N ALA A 214 18.91 -10.71 -0.49
CA ALA A 214 17.57 -10.70 -1.06
C ALA A 214 17.06 -12.12 -1.31
N GLY A 215 17.92 -13.02 -1.84
CA GLY A 215 17.60 -14.43 -2.06
C GLY A 215 17.13 -15.10 -0.78
N SER A 216 17.86 -14.96 0.34
CA SER A 216 17.47 -15.56 1.61
C SER A 216 16.11 -15.11 2.12
N ILE A 217 15.73 -13.85 1.89
CA ILE A 217 14.41 -13.31 2.24
C ILE A 217 13.34 -13.88 1.31
N LEU A 218 13.63 -13.89 0.00
CA LEU A 218 12.71 -14.31 -1.05
C LEU A 218 12.41 -15.81 -1.03
N ASP A 219 13.37 -16.65 -0.65
CA ASP A 219 13.19 -18.09 -0.55
C ASP A 219 12.13 -18.43 0.50
N GLU A 220 12.23 -17.84 1.69
CA GLU A 220 11.21 -18.01 2.74
C GLU A 220 9.82 -17.49 2.30
N ILE A 221 9.78 -16.39 1.55
CA ILE A 221 8.53 -15.85 1.02
C ILE A 221 7.93 -16.81 -0.02
N ALA A 222 8.74 -17.37 -0.90
CA ALA A 222 8.29 -18.34 -1.90
C ALA A 222 7.71 -19.59 -1.26
N GLU A 223 8.34 -20.11 -0.19
CA GLU A 223 7.84 -21.26 0.55
C GLU A 223 6.51 -20.97 1.26
N ALA A 224 6.41 -19.81 1.93
CA ALA A 224 5.18 -19.38 2.59
C ALA A 224 4.04 -19.15 1.58
N ALA A 225 4.32 -18.51 0.45
CA ALA A 225 3.34 -18.29 -0.60
C ALA A 225 2.87 -19.60 -1.24
N ALA A 226 3.79 -20.54 -1.50
CA ALA A 226 3.46 -21.85 -2.05
C ALA A 226 2.57 -22.66 -1.12
N ALA A 227 2.77 -22.57 0.20
CA ALA A 227 1.90 -23.20 1.21
C ALA A 227 0.49 -22.58 1.21
N ASP A 228 0.36 -21.28 0.91
CA ASP A 228 -0.93 -20.61 0.67
C ASP A 228 -1.50 -20.85 -0.75
N GLY A 229 -0.87 -21.71 -1.57
CA GLY A 229 -1.30 -22.06 -2.92
C GLY A 229 -0.93 -21.01 -3.98
N VAL A 230 0.01 -20.10 -3.70
CA VAL A 230 0.42 -19.02 -4.60
C VAL A 230 1.85 -19.24 -5.07
N ALA A 231 2.07 -19.25 -6.39
CA ALA A 231 3.41 -19.32 -6.98
C ALA A 231 3.97 -17.91 -7.20
N VAL A 232 5.08 -17.59 -6.54
CA VAL A 232 5.77 -16.31 -6.68
C VAL A 232 7.04 -16.51 -7.51
N ASP A 233 7.18 -15.78 -8.60
CA ASP A 233 8.42 -15.73 -9.38
C ASP A 233 9.41 -14.77 -8.71
N THR A 234 10.22 -15.31 -7.80
CA THR A 234 11.23 -14.54 -7.05
C THR A 234 12.33 -13.99 -7.96
N GLY A 235 12.64 -14.66 -9.07
CA GLY A 235 13.59 -14.18 -10.06
C GLY A 235 13.09 -12.92 -10.77
N ALA A 236 11.81 -12.90 -11.18
CA ALA A 236 11.18 -11.72 -11.75
C ALA A 236 11.11 -10.57 -10.73
N VAL A 237 10.78 -10.87 -9.47
CA VAL A 237 10.75 -9.87 -8.38
C VAL A 237 12.14 -9.26 -8.17
N LEU A 238 13.19 -10.08 -8.09
CA LEU A 238 14.57 -9.61 -7.94
C LEU A 238 15.00 -8.73 -9.13
N ALA A 239 14.63 -9.11 -10.35
CA ALA A 239 14.92 -8.32 -11.54
C ALA A 239 14.24 -6.93 -11.47
N VAL A 240 12.99 -6.85 -11.01
CA VAL A 240 12.28 -5.59 -10.80
C VAL A 240 12.95 -4.73 -9.72
N MET A 241 13.44 -5.34 -8.62
CA MET A 241 14.21 -4.62 -7.59
C MET A 241 15.47 -4.00 -8.16
N LYS A 242 16.25 -4.77 -8.90
CA LYS A 242 17.52 -4.29 -9.51
C LYS A 242 17.29 -3.18 -10.54
N ALA A 243 16.15 -3.20 -11.24
CA ALA A 243 15.77 -2.10 -12.13
C ALA A 243 15.53 -0.77 -11.37
N GLN A 244 15.17 -0.81 -10.07
CA GLN A 244 15.02 0.39 -9.25
C GLN A 244 16.36 1.03 -8.84
N PHE A 245 17.47 0.34 -8.97
CA PHE A 245 18.79 0.86 -8.61
C PHE A 245 19.30 1.94 -9.57
N SER A 246 18.74 2.02 -10.76
CA SER A 246 19.10 3.07 -11.70
C SER A 246 18.72 4.46 -11.15
N PRO A 247 19.63 5.44 -11.19
CA PRO A 247 19.33 6.81 -10.79
C PRO A 247 18.11 7.42 -11.51
N SER A 248 17.86 6.99 -12.74
CA SER A 248 16.70 7.43 -13.53
C SER A 248 15.37 6.79 -13.09
N ALA A 249 15.42 5.66 -12.36
CA ALA A 249 14.22 4.95 -11.94
C ALA A 249 13.73 5.39 -10.55
N SER A 250 14.63 5.45 -9.57
CA SER A 250 14.24 5.75 -8.18
C SER A 250 15.01 6.93 -7.56
N GLY A 251 16.16 7.31 -8.12
CA GLY A 251 16.98 8.38 -7.55
C GLY A 251 17.23 8.18 -6.05
N ASP A 252 17.07 9.26 -5.27
CA ASP A 252 17.17 9.24 -3.82
C ASP A 252 15.83 8.93 -3.12
N HIS A 253 14.93 8.16 -3.79
CA HIS A 253 13.64 7.79 -3.19
C HIS A 253 13.84 6.97 -1.92
N LEU A 254 13.17 7.41 -0.86
CA LEU A 254 13.15 6.70 0.42
C LEU A 254 11.99 5.69 0.43
N ALA A 255 12.28 4.46 0.80
CA ALA A 255 11.26 3.43 0.96
C ALA A 255 10.24 3.82 2.04
N SER A 256 8.99 3.38 1.88
CA SER A 256 7.86 3.81 2.74
C SER A 256 8.09 3.50 4.23
N THR A 257 8.69 2.36 4.56
CA THR A 257 9.02 2.00 5.95
C THR A 257 10.02 2.99 6.56
N LEU A 258 11.03 3.41 5.81
CA LEU A 258 11.97 4.44 6.28
C LEU A 258 11.29 5.79 6.46
N GLN A 259 10.41 6.17 5.51
CA GLN A 259 9.62 7.41 5.64
C GLN A 259 8.72 7.39 6.89
N ASP A 260 8.10 6.26 7.21
CA ASP A 260 7.29 6.12 8.42
C ASP A 260 8.13 6.31 9.69
N LEU A 261 9.30 5.66 9.78
CA LEU A 261 10.22 5.83 10.90
C LEU A 261 10.66 7.29 11.07
N MET A 262 11.07 7.93 9.98
CA MET A 262 11.50 9.34 9.99
C MET A 262 10.41 10.31 10.45
N ASN A 263 9.15 9.97 10.17
CA ASN A 263 7.99 10.77 10.56
C ASN A 263 7.36 10.32 11.90
N GLY A 264 7.99 9.40 12.62
CA GLY A 264 7.46 8.87 13.89
C GLY A 264 6.12 8.15 13.76
N ARG A 265 5.85 7.57 12.59
CA ARG A 265 4.63 6.82 12.31
C ARG A 265 4.87 5.33 12.45
N PRO A 266 3.90 4.55 12.93
CA PRO A 266 3.97 3.09 12.91
C PRO A 266 4.21 2.56 11.49
N THR A 267 5.14 1.60 11.37
CA THR A 267 5.45 0.93 10.11
C THR A 267 4.41 -0.17 9.81
N GLU A 268 4.50 -0.77 8.63
CA GLU A 268 3.67 -1.92 8.24
C GLU A 268 4.46 -3.25 8.33
N ILE A 269 5.57 -3.29 9.08
CA ILE A 269 6.46 -4.46 9.11
C ILE A 269 5.76 -5.76 9.52
N GLU A 270 4.80 -5.69 10.45
CA GLU A 270 4.01 -6.83 10.89
C GLU A 270 3.08 -7.38 9.80
N HIS A 271 2.70 -6.56 8.82
CA HIS A 271 1.90 -6.95 7.65
C HIS A 271 2.74 -7.28 6.42
N LEU A 272 4.05 -7.12 6.51
CA LEU A 272 5.04 -7.48 5.49
C LEU A 272 5.83 -8.72 5.96
N ASN A 273 7.08 -8.55 6.38
CA ASN A 273 7.94 -9.65 6.84
C ASN A 273 7.29 -10.44 8.01
N GLY A 274 6.63 -9.77 8.95
CA GLY A 274 5.92 -10.40 10.06
C GLY A 274 4.78 -11.31 9.59
N ALA A 275 4.00 -10.85 8.62
CA ALA A 275 2.91 -11.66 8.06
C ALA A 275 3.44 -12.87 7.26
N VAL A 276 4.59 -12.74 6.58
CA VAL A 276 5.25 -13.88 5.93
C VAL A 276 5.67 -14.92 6.96
N ALA A 277 6.36 -14.48 8.03
CA ALA A 277 6.80 -15.38 9.10
C ALA A 277 5.60 -16.07 9.80
N ALA A 278 4.52 -15.33 10.04
CA ALA A 278 3.32 -15.89 10.66
C ALA A 278 2.62 -16.92 9.77
N ARG A 279 2.53 -16.68 8.45
CA ARG A 279 1.95 -17.65 7.49
C ARG A 279 2.82 -18.89 7.35
N ALA A 280 4.13 -18.72 7.23
CA ALA A 280 5.08 -19.85 7.23
C ALA A 280 4.89 -20.71 8.47
N ALA A 281 4.87 -20.10 9.67
CA ALA A 281 4.66 -20.80 10.93
C ALA A 281 3.33 -21.55 11.01
N ALA A 282 2.23 -20.98 10.45
CA ALA A 282 0.92 -21.64 10.39
C ALA A 282 0.96 -22.95 9.57
N HIS A 283 1.89 -23.06 8.62
CA HIS A 283 2.14 -24.26 7.81
C HIS A 283 3.31 -25.12 8.34
N GLY A 284 3.90 -24.78 9.50
CA GLY A 284 5.05 -25.50 10.04
C GLY A 284 6.37 -25.25 9.30
N ILE A 285 6.44 -24.17 8.54
CA ILE A 285 7.62 -23.74 7.77
C ILE A 285 8.39 -22.68 8.59
N ALA A 286 9.71 -22.77 8.60
CA ALA A 286 10.55 -21.79 9.26
C ALA A 286 10.83 -20.58 8.34
N ALA A 287 10.70 -19.37 8.87
CA ALA A 287 11.05 -18.14 8.16
C ALA A 287 11.91 -17.23 9.06
N PRO A 288 13.10 -17.69 9.50
CA PRO A 288 13.91 -17.00 10.49
C PRO A 288 14.47 -15.66 10.00
N VAL A 289 14.70 -15.49 8.70
CA VAL A 289 15.20 -14.22 8.12
C VAL A 289 14.11 -13.15 8.19
N ASN A 290 12.89 -13.48 7.73
CA ASN A 290 11.77 -12.56 7.80
C ASN A 290 11.37 -12.23 9.25
N ASP A 291 11.36 -13.21 10.17
CA ASP A 291 11.11 -12.98 11.59
C ASP A 291 12.18 -12.06 12.21
N THR A 292 13.46 -12.29 11.90
CA THR A 292 14.56 -11.44 12.39
C THR A 292 14.42 -10.01 11.88
N ILE A 293 14.12 -9.81 10.60
CA ILE A 293 13.89 -8.48 10.01
C ILE A 293 12.72 -7.79 10.71
N THR A 294 11.63 -8.50 10.97
CA THR A 294 10.46 -7.97 11.67
C THR A 294 10.85 -7.45 13.05
N ARG A 295 11.56 -8.26 13.84
CA ARG A 295 12.01 -7.88 15.19
C ARG A 295 12.99 -6.72 15.17
N LEU A 296 13.94 -6.69 14.24
CA LEU A 296 14.90 -5.59 14.11
C LEU A 296 14.21 -4.29 13.70
N THR A 297 13.23 -4.35 12.79
CA THR A 297 12.46 -3.16 12.40
C THR A 297 11.58 -2.68 13.55
N GLY A 298 10.95 -3.58 14.31
CA GLY A 298 10.20 -3.25 15.52
C GLY A 298 11.08 -2.62 16.61
N LEU A 299 12.32 -3.13 16.81
CA LEU A 299 13.29 -2.50 17.69
C LEU A 299 13.65 -1.10 17.21
N LEU A 300 13.89 -0.94 15.92
CA LEU A 300 14.22 0.34 15.33
C LEU A 300 13.05 1.34 15.49
N GLU A 301 11.81 0.90 15.27
CA GLU A 301 10.60 1.70 15.47
C GLU A 301 10.48 2.19 16.91
N ALA A 302 10.65 1.29 17.90
CA ALA A 302 10.56 1.62 19.31
C ALA A 302 11.68 2.57 19.79
N THR A 303 12.84 2.52 19.14
CA THR A 303 14.03 3.28 19.56
C THR A 303 14.38 4.45 18.63
N TRP A 304 13.62 4.67 17.56
CA TRP A 304 13.93 5.68 16.55
C TRP A 304 14.27 7.07 17.10
N PRO A 305 13.56 7.61 18.10
CA PRO A 305 13.87 8.93 18.67
C PRO A 305 15.20 8.98 19.45
N ARG A 306 15.75 7.81 19.79
CA ARG A 306 16.99 7.71 20.59
C ARG A 306 18.18 7.17 19.78
N ARG A 307 18.03 7.03 18.46
CA ARG A 307 19.13 6.56 17.62
C ARG A 307 20.31 7.51 17.70
N VAL A 308 21.51 6.96 17.71
CA VAL A 308 22.74 7.74 17.57
C VAL A 308 22.81 8.20 16.12
N ASN A 309 22.55 9.46 15.87
CA ASN A 309 22.86 10.04 14.58
C ASN A 309 24.37 9.98 14.43
N SER A 310 24.86 9.47 13.30
CA SER A 310 26.29 9.49 13.01
C SER A 310 26.79 10.90 13.29
N LEU A 311 27.61 11.00 14.32
CA LEU A 311 28.36 12.21 14.58
C LEU A 311 29.32 12.37 13.41
N HIS A 312 28.93 13.08 12.36
CA HIS A 312 29.87 13.81 11.53
C HIS A 312 30.33 14.97 12.39
N PRO A 313 31.60 15.00 12.82
CA PRO A 313 32.09 16.07 13.68
C PRO A 313 32.26 17.46 13.01
N ASP A 314 31.85 17.59 11.77
CA ASP A 314 32.13 18.79 10.97
C ASP A 314 30.85 19.47 10.43
N THR A 315 29.97 19.91 11.32
CA THR A 315 29.03 21.01 11.02
C THR A 315 28.74 21.76 12.32
N GLN A 316 29.73 22.56 12.75
CA GLN A 316 29.51 23.75 13.56
C GLN A 316 29.61 24.97 12.67
#